data_dc1112cde8da313dd771af27baabf2a7
#
_entry.id   dc1112cde8da313dd771af27baabf2a7
#
_cell.length_a   1.000
_cell.length_b   1.000
_cell.length_c   1.000
_cell.angle_alpha   90.00
_cell.angle_beta   90.00
_cell.angle_gamma   90.00
#
_symmetry.space_group_name_H-M   'P 1'
#
loop_
_entity.id
_entity.type
_entity.pdbx_description
1 polymer ?
#
loop_
_entity_poly.entity_id
_entity_poly.type
_entity_poly.pdbx_seq_one_letter_code
_entity_poly.pdbx_strand_id
1 'polypeptide(L)'
;MKLFTKIFSPLIHHQANADALLLSEQLNRQDHHALIFPDFLQSITLDYSLISLRKLDHYLHKVRVHFRLANQQPQFAQQHTKLIDEMTRIVLRVGAYLGETIRQQNKKWIWIENKEEIYTESDVLKTTVLILTDHDNLTSPMQ
;
A
#
# COMPACT_ATOMS: atom_id res chain seq x y z
N MET A 1 21.94 -14.57 -11.10
CA MET A 1 22.30 -15.12 -9.81
C MET A 1 22.89 -14.13 -8.82
N LYS A 2 23.79 -13.24 -9.21
CA LYS A 2 24.35 -12.19 -8.31
C LYS A 2 23.32 -11.12 -7.85
N LEU A 3 22.26 -10.88 -8.60
CA LEU A 3 21.22 -9.89 -8.26
C LEU A 3 20.34 -10.36 -7.08
N PHE A 4 19.93 -11.63 -7.10
CA PHE A 4 19.10 -12.22 -6.04
C PHE A 4 19.78 -12.20 -4.67
N THR A 5 21.08 -12.43 -4.61
CA THR A 5 21.83 -12.44 -3.34
C THR A 5 21.93 -11.06 -2.68
N LYS A 6 21.93 -9.96 -3.45
CA LYS A 6 21.93 -8.59 -2.90
C LYS A 6 20.55 -8.14 -2.41
N ILE A 7 19.48 -8.59 -3.09
CA ILE A 7 18.10 -8.24 -2.75
C ILE A 7 17.65 -8.94 -1.47
N PHE A 8 18.17 -10.13 -1.20
CA PHE A 8 17.84 -10.97 -0.06
C PHE A 8 18.79 -10.80 1.13
N SER A 9 19.47 -9.65 1.25
CA SER A 9 20.22 -9.32 2.47
C SER A 9 19.27 -9.24 3.67
N PRO A 10 19.52 -9.98 4.77
CA PRO A 10 18.63 -10.04 5.93
C PRO A 10 18.29 -8.66 6.53
N LEU A 11 19.22 -7.72 6.52
CA LEU A 11 19.05 -6.37 7.06
C LEU A 11 18.06 -5.54 6.23
N ILE A 12 18.13 -5.63 4.88
CA ILE A 12 17.23 -4.90 3.97
C ILE A 12 15.80 -5.44 4.10
N HIS A 13 15.63 -6.75 4.19
CA HIS A 13 14.31 -7.36 4.38
C HIS A 13 13.68 -6.98 5.70
N HIS A 14 14.47 -6.93 6.77
CA HIS A 14 13.96 -6.58 8.09
C HIS A 14 13.39 -5.16 8.08
N GLN A 15 14.08 -4.20 7.47
CA GLN A 15 13.61 -2.83 7.37
C GLN A 15 12.35 -2.70 6.52
N ALA A 16 12.33 -3.30 5.33
CA ALA A 16 11.17 -3.27 4.43
C ALA A 16 9.93 -3.90 5.08
N ASN A 17 10.09 -5.01 5.81
CA ASN A 17 9.00 -5.64 6.56
C ASN A 17 8.50 -4.75 7.70
N ALA A 18 9.39 -4.07 8.42
CA ALA A 18 9.02 -3.15 9.50
C ALA A 18 8.28 -1.93 8.96
N ASP A 19 8.72 -1.36 7.85
CA ASP A 19 8.09 -0.20 7.20
C ASP A 19 6.70 -0.53 6.69
N ALA A 20 6.54 -1.69 6.04
CA ALA A 20 5.23 -2.15 5.56
C ALA A 20 4.25 -2.44 6.70
N LEU A 21 4.73 -3.05 7.79
CA LEU A 21 3.92 -3.27 8.98
C LEU A 21 3.45 -1.95 9.59
N LEU A 22 4.36 -0.98 9.73
CA LEU A 22 4.02 0.35 10.24
C LEU A 22 2.96 1.05 9.39
N LEU A 23 3.10 1.02 8.06
CA LEU A 23 2.11 1.59 7.14
C LEU A 23 0.75 0.91 7.29
N SER A 24 0.72 -0.42 7.42
CA SER A 24 -0.53 -1.17 7.61
C SER A 24 -1.22 -0.85 8.93
N GLU A 25 -0.45 -0.67 10.00
CA GLU A 25 -0.96 -0.25 11.31
C GLU A 25 -1.51 1.18 11.28
N GLN A 26 -0.90 2.07 10.52
CA GLN A 26 -1.37 3.46 10.37
C GLN A 26 -2.75 3.56 9.70
N LEU A 27 -3.20 2.53 8.98
CA LEU A 27 -4.56 2.46 8.48
C LEU A 27 -5.60 2.47 9.62
N ASN A 28 -5.26 1.87 10.76
CA ASN A 28 -6.12 1.80 11.94
C ASN A 28 -6.01 3.01 12.87
N ARG A 29 -4.85 3.63 12.94
CA ARG A 29 -4.51 4.59 14.01
C ARG A 29 -4.93 6.02 13.73
N GLN A 30 -5.53 6.40 12.70
CA GLN A 30 -6.17 7.68 12.35
C GLN A 30 -5.70 8.95 13.13
N ASP A 31 -4.47 8.99 13.66
CA ASP A 31 -4.02 10.04 14.56
C ASP A 31 -3.63 11.36 13.82
N HIS A 32 -2.42 11.54 13.31
CA HIS A 32 -1.98 12.85 12.80
C HIS A 32 -2.24 13.10 11.31
N HIS A 33 -2.50 12.06 10.55
CA HIS A 33 -2.75 12.11 9.10
C HIS A 33 -3.96 11.27 8.76
N ALA A 34 -5.11 11.65 9.32
CA ALA A 34 -6.36 10.95 9.07
C ALA A 34 -6.62 10.82 7.56
N LEU A 35 -6.96 9.61 7.16
CA LEU A 35 -7.41 9.34 5.80
C LEU A 35 -8.85 9.84 5.64
N ILE A 36 -9.28 10.11 4.42
CA ILE A 36 -10.68 10.46 4.16
C ILE A 36 -11.62 9.36 4.64
N PHE A 37 -12.82 9.73 5.01
CA PHE A 37 -13.82 8.83 5.63
C PHE A 37 -13.31 8.11 6.88
N PRO A 38 -12.74 8.83 7.87
CA PRO A 38 -12.19 8.22 9.07
C PRO A 38 -13.23 7.43 9.86
N ASP A 39 -14.47 7.91 9.94
CA ASP A 39 -15.56 7.23 10.65
C ASP A 39 -15.86 5.84 10.06
N PHE A 40 -15.77 5.73 8.73
CA PHE A 40 -15.94 4.44 8.07
C PHE A 40 -14.82 3.47 8.46
N LEU A 41 -13.56 3.91 8.42
CA LEU A 41 -12.42 3.08 8.82
C LEU A 41 -12.51 2.65 10.28
N GLN A 42 -12.95 3.54 11.18
CA GLN A 42 -13.14 3.22 12.58
C GLN A 42 -14.29 2.24 12.82
N SER A 43 -15.27 2.19 11.92
CA SER A 43 -16.43 1.28 12.03
C SER A 43 -16.12 -0.16 11.64
N ILE A 44 -14.97 -0.42 11.02
CA ILE A 44 -14.57 -1.74 10.56
C ILE A 44 -13.42 -2.29 11.40
N THR A 45 -13.44 -3.62 11.60
CA THR A 45 -12.33 -4.31 12.25
C THR A 45 -11.30 -4.71 11.21
N LEU A 46 -10.07 -4.25 11.36
CA LEU A 46 -8.94 -4.57 10.51
C LEU A 46 -8.03 -5.56 11.23
N ASP A 47 -8.30 -6.85 11.04
CA ASP A 47 -7.67 -7.99 11.72
C ASP A 47 -6.85 -8.87 10.77
N TYR A 48 -6.51 -8.36 9.59
CA TYR A 48 -5.80 -9.07 8.53
C TYR A 48 -6.53 -10.33 8.00
N SER A 49 -7.83 -10.40 8.17
CA SER A 49 -8.67 -11.45 7.61
C SER A 49 -9.15 -11.11 6.20
N LEU A 50 -9.62 -12.13 5.47
CA LEU A 50 -10.29 -11.92 4.17
C LEU A 50 -11.59 -11.11 4.32
N ILE A 51 -12.24 -11.20 5.48
CA ILE A 51 -13.44 -10.39 5.77
C ILE A 51 -13.09 -8.92 5.87
N SER A 52 -11.98 -8.60 6.53
CA SER A 52 -11.49 -7.22 6.62
C SER A 52 -11.12 -6.64 5.26
N LEU A 53 -10.56 -7.44 4.35
CA LEU A 53 -10.29 -7.02 2.96
C LEU A 53 -11.56 -6.66 2.20
N ARG A 54 -12.65 -7.41 2.37
CA ARG A 54 -13.95 -7.05 1.77
C ARG A 54 -14.50 -5.73 2.29
N LYS A 55 -14.30 -5.45 3.58
CA LYS A 55 -14.69 -4.16 4.17
C LYS A 55 -13.84 -3.01 3.63
N LEU A 56 -12.54 -3.23 3.44
CA LEU A 56 -11.66 -2.27 2.78
C LEU A 56 -12.04 -2.03 1.32
N ASP A 57 -12.53 -3.04 0.61
CA ASP A 57 -13.03 -2.85 -0.75
C ASP A 57 -14.20 -1.85 -0.80
N HIS A 58 -15.12 -1.91 0.15
CA HIS A 58 -16.17 -0.90 0.29
C HIS A 58 -15.63 0.50 0.59
N TYR A 59 -14.59 0.60 1.43
CA TYR A 59 -13.89 1.85 1.68
C TYR A 59 -13.28 2.40 0.39
N LEU A 60 -12.55 1.58 -0.35
CA LEU A 60 -11.94 1.98 -1.63
C LEU A 60 -12.97 2.40 -2.67
N HIS A 61 -14.14 1.77 -2.68
CA HIS A 61 -15.24 2.21 -3.54
C HIS A 61 -15.68 3.64 -3.20
N LYS A 62 -15.85 3.97 -1.92
CA LYS A 62 -16.17 5.35 -1.49
C LYS A 62 -15.06 6.33 -1.87
N VAL A 63 -13.80 5.96 -1.66
CA VAL A 63 -12.62 6.74 -2.05
C VAL A 63 -12.65 7.01 -3.56
N ARG A 64 -12.85 5.99 -4.38
CA ARG A 64 -12.93 6.11 -5.84
C ARG A 64 -14.02 7.08 -6.29
N VAL A 65 -15.20 7.00 -5.70
CA VAL A 65 -16.32 7.92 -5.99
C VAL A 65 -15.93 9.35 -5.62
N HIS A 66 -15.33 9.55 -4.44
CA HIS A 66 -14.88 10.87 -3.97
C HIS A 66 -13.89 11.52 -4.95
N PHE A 67 -12.84 10.79 -5.32
CA PHE A 67 -11.83 11.33 -6.25
C PHE A 67 -12.39 11.58 -7.66
N ARG A 68 -13.28 10.72 -8.13
CA ARG A 68 -13.94 10.92 -9.42
C ARG A 68 -14.79 12.21 -9.43
N LEU A 69 -15.54 12.46 -8.36
CA LEU A 69 -16.34 13.68 -8.23
C LEU A 69 -15.46 14.92 -8.07
N ALA A 70 -14.40 14.83 -7.28
CA ALA A 70 -13.44 15.92 -7.12
C ALA A 70 -12.77 16.30 -8.45
N ASN A 71 -12.44 15.31 -9.26
CA ASN A 71 -11.83 15.51 -10.59
C ASN A 71 -12.76 16.23 -11.58
N GLN A 72 -14.06 16.21 -11.36
CA GLN A 72 -15.06 16.92 -12.17
C GLN A 72 -15.29 18.37 -11.73
N GLN A 73 -14.73 18.81 -10.60
CA GLN A 73 -14.90 20.15 -10.08
C GLN A 73 -14.05 21.17 -10.85
N PRO A 74 -14.55 22.40 -11.09
CA PRO A 74 -13.80 23.46 -11.77
C PRO A 74 -12.49 23.85 -11.05
N GLN A 75 -12.43 23.62 -9.72
CA GLN A 75 -11.28 23.92 -8.87
C GLN A 75 -10.25 22.79 -8.80
N PHE A 76 -10.42 21.73 -9.57
CA PHE A 76 -9.53 20.57 -9.55
C PHE A 76 -8.05 20.94 -9.71
N ALA A 77 -7.74 21.84 -10.64
CA ALA A 77 -6.36 22.26 -10.87
C ALA A 77 -5.69 22.90 -9.63
N GLN A 78 -6.45 23.60 -8.79
CA GLN A 78 -5.94 24.22 -7.56
C GLN A 78 -5.79 23.22 -6.42
N GLN A 79 -6.54 22.13 -6.44
CA GLN A 79 -6.56 21.10 -5.40
C GLN A 79 -5.78 19.83 -5.79
N HIS A 80 -5.25 19.80 -6.99
CA HIS A 80 -4.62 18.59 -7.57
C HIS A 80 -3.53 17.99 -6.69
N THR A 81 -2.60 18.80 -6.19
CA THR A 81 -1.52 18.33 -5.32
C THR A 81 -2.05 17.71 -4.04
N LYS A 82 -3.02 18.35 -3.38
CA LYS A 82 -3.64 17.83 -2.16
C LYS A 82 -4.34 16.49 -2.41
N LEU A 83 -5.07 16.36 -3.51
CA LEU A 83 -5.76 15.12 -3.88
C LEU A 83 -4.78 13.99 -4.18
N ILE A 84 -3.67 14.28 -4.85
CA ILE A 84 -2.60 13.30 -5.08
C ILE A 84 -1.99 12.83 -3.76
N ASP A 85 -1.69 13.74 -2.84
CA ASP A 85 -1.13 13.40 -1.53
C ASP A 85 -2.09 12.52 -0.72
N GLU A 86 -3.38 12.85 -0.72
CA GLU A 86 -4.40 12.04 -0.06
C GLU A 86 -4.49 10.65 -0.67
N MET A 87 -4.55 10.55 -2.00
CA MET A 87 -4.60 9.27 -2.70
C MET A 87 -3.35 8.43 -2.45
N THR A 88 -2.17 9.05 -2.47
CA THR A 88 -0.90 8.37 -2.18
C THR A 88 -0.90 7.77 -0.78
N ARG A 89 -1.34 8.51 0.24
CA ARG A 89 -1.45 8.01 1.60
C ARG A 89 -2.39 6.82 1.72
N ILE A 90 -3.52 6.84 1.02
CA ILE A 90 -4.50 5.74 1.01
C ILE A 90 -3.88 4.51 0.34
N VAL A 91 -3.32 4.66 -0.85
CA VAL A 91 -2.73 3.56 -1.63
C VAL A 91 -1.63 2.87 -0.85
N LEU A 92 -0.71 3.64 -0.25
CA LEU A 92 0.40 3.08 0.52
C LEU A 92 -0.10 2.28 1.74
N ARG A 93 -1.04 2.81 2.50
CA ARG A 93 -1.53 2.15 3.71
C ARG A 93 -2.42 0.94 3.42
N VAL A 94 -3.33 1.06 2.46
CA VAL A 94 -4.20 -0.05 2.06
C VAL A 94 -3.40 -1.13 1.36
N GLY A 95 -2.45 -0.77 0.50
CA GLY A 95 -1.54 -1.71 -0.14
C GLY A 95 -0.65 -2.44 0.87
N ALA A 96 -0.11 -1.74 1.86
CA ALA A 96 0.64 -2.36 2.95
C ALA A 96 -0.23 -3.33 3.76
N TYR A 97 -1.47 -2.96 4.05
CA TYR A 97 -2.42 -3.84 4.75
C TYR A 97 -2.74 -5.11 3.94
N LEU A 98 -2.97 -4.97 2.63
CA LEU A 98 -3.18 -6.11 1.75
C LEU A 98 -1.96 -7.03 1.75
N GLY A 99 -0.76 -6.50 1.60
CA GLY A 99 0.47 -7.28 1.62
C GLY A 99 0.73 -7.94 2.97
N GLU A 100 0.47 -7.26 4.09
CA GLU A 100 0.56 -7.87 5.43
C GLU A 100 -0.47 -8.98 5.62
N THR A 101 -1.68 -8.84 5.07
CA THR A 101 -2.67 -9.92 5.06
C THR A 101 -2.13 -11.15 4.32
N ILE A 102 -1.51 -10.98 3.16
CA ILE A 102 -0.87 -12.06 2.41
C ILE A 102 0.24 -12.71 3.24
N ARG A 103 1.13 -11.91 3.84
CA ARG A 103 2.22 -12.40 4.69
C ARG A 103 1.74 -13.20 5.90
N GLN A 104 0.65 -12.79 6.52
CA GLN A 104 0.11 -13.52 7.66
C GLN A 104 -0.48 -14.86 7.26
N GLN A 105 -1.02 -14.99 6.07
CA GLN A 105 -1.53 -16.25 5.53
C GLN A 105 -0.39 -17.18 5.07
N ASN A 106 0.70 -16.62 4.56
CA ASN A 106 1.83 -17.38 4.07
C ASN A 106 3.17 -16.67 4.38
N LYS A 107 3.90 -17.21 5.36
CA LYS A 107 5.16 -16.64 5.86
C LYS A 107 6.34 -16.70 4.87
N LYS A 108 6.18 -17.34 3.72
CA LYS A 108 7.17 -17.29 2.64
C LYS A 108 7.23 -15.92 1.96
N TRP A 109 6.13 -15.16 2.00
CA TRP A 109 6.11 -13.82 1.47
C TRP A 109 6.86 -12.84 2.36
N ILE A 110 7.72 -12.04 1.77
CA ILE A 110 8.49 -10.99 2.42
C ILE A 110 8.43 -9.70 1.62
N TRP A 111 8.53 -8.57 2.30
CA TRP A 111 8.72 -7.29 1.65
C TRP A 111 10.19 -7.06 1.33
N ILE A 112 10.43 -6.47 0.18
CA ILE A 112 11.73 -6.01 -0.27
C ILE A 112 11.63 -4.58 -0.80
N GLU A 113 12.72 -3.83 -0.73
CA GLU A 113 12.81 -2.55 -1.42
C GLU A 113 12.85 -2.76 -2.94
N ASN A 114 12.08 -1.95 -3.65
CA ASN A 114 12.17 -1.89 -5.10
C ASN A 114 13.42 -1.10 -5.49
N LYS A 115 14.42 -1.80 -6.00
CA LYS A 115 15.57 -1.17 -6.64
C LYS A 115 15.34 -1.15 -8.14
N GLU A 116 15.61 -0.04 -8.81
CA GLU A 116 15.40 0.18 -10.26
C GLU A 116 15.95 -0.95 -11.15
N GLU A 117 16.91 -1.71 -10.65
CA GLU A 117 17.50 -2.87 -11.35
C GLU A 117 16.52 -4.04 -11.57
N ILE A 118 15.38 -4.08 -10.86
CA ILE A 118 14.42 -5.20 -10.92
C ILE A 118 13.32 -4.93 -11.95
N TYR A 119 12.96 -3.65 -12.16
CA TYR A 119 11.84 -3.24 -13.00
C TYR A 119 12.24 -2.14 -13.98
N THR A 120 12.98 -2.49 -14.98
CA THR A 120 13.44 -1.55 -16.02
C THR A 120 12.36 -1.22 -17.05
N GLU A 121 11.29 -2.02 -17.16
CA GLU A 121 10.35 -1.94 -18.28
C GLU A 121 9.01 -1.24 -17.96
N SER A 122 8.68 -1.00 -16.69
CA SER A 122 7.40 -0.38 -16.33
C SER A 122 7.59 0.91 -15.53
N ASP A 123 7.18 2.03 -16.11
CA ASP A 123 7.23 3.34 -15.43
C ASP A 123 6.37 3.40 -14.16
N VAL A 124 5.33 2.59 -14.09
CA VAL A 124 4.45 2.49 -12.91
C VAL A 124 5.16 1.78 -11.75
N LEU A 125 5.95 0.76 -12.05
CA LEU A 125 6.71 0.02 -11.02
C LEU A 125 7.92 0.80 -10.49
N LYS A 126 8.46 1.73 -11.26
CA LYS A 126 9.58 2.60 -10.82
C LYS A 126 9.22 3.46 -9.60
N THR A 127 7.94 3.75 -9.40
CA THR A 127 7.46 4.56 -8.28
C THR A 127 7.10 3.74 -7.04
N THR A 128 7.08 2.41 -7.14
CA THR A 128 6.75 1.53 -6.04
C THR A 128 7.98 1.27 -5.18
N VAL A 129 7.93 1.69 -3.93
CA VAL A 129 9.08 1.59 -3.01
C VAL A 129 9.23 0.19 -2.43
N LEU A 130 8.12 -0.50 -2.16
CA LEU A 130 8.10 -1.82 -1.53
C LEU A 130 7.39 -2.85 -2.42
N ILE A 131 7.98 -4.01 -2.52
CA ILE A 131 7.47 -5.16 -3.28
C ILE A 131 7.34 -6.36 -2.36
N LEU A 132 6.31 -7.15 -2.56
CA LEU A 132 6.11 -8.41 -1.86
C LEU A 132 6.58 -9.59 -2.74
N THR A 133 7.35 -10.51 -2.18
CA THR A 133 7.88 -11.69 -2.90
C THR A 133 7.88 -12.94 -2.03
N ASP A 134 7.74 -14.09 -2.68
CA ASP A 134 7.94 -15.42 -2.09
C ASP A 134 9.13 -16.18 -2.71
N HIS A 135 10.08 -15.48 -3.30
CA HIS A 135 11.24 -15.93 -4.07
C HIS A 135 10.96 -16.28 -5.54
N ASP A 136 9.79 -16.82 -5.87
CA ASP A 136 9.43 -17.22 -7.24
C ASP A 136 8.49 -16.19 -7.89
N ASN A 137 7.70 -15.51 -7.07
CA ASN A 137 6.71 -14.55 -7.51
C ASN A 137 6.94 -13.16 -6.90
N LEU A 138 6.51 -12.15 -7.63
CA LEU A 138 6.55 -10.76 -7.20
C LEU A 138 5.17 -10.15 -7.35
N THR A 139 4.78 -9.31 -6.41
CA THR A 139 3.57 -8.50 -6.51
C THR A 139 3.77 -7.14 -5.86
N SER A 140 3.03 -6.15 -6.32
CA SER A 140 3.05 -4.79 -5.77
C SER A 140 1.67 -4.43 -5.21
N PRO A 141 1.39 -4.75 -3.94
CA PRO A 141 0.09 -4.45 -3.33
C PRO A 141 -0.22 -2.95 -3.21
N MET A 142 0.81 -2.11 -3.37
CA MET A 142 0.71 -0.64 -3.26
C MET A 142 0.47 0.05 -4.63
N GLN A 143 0.01 -0.68 -5.63
CA GLN A 143 -0.31 -0.14 -6.97
C GLN A 143 -1.81 -0.04 -7.23
#